data_0ce802f193d8ff70534ca000b50c1ff9
#
_entry.id   0ce802f193d8ff70534ca000b50c1ff9
#
_cell.length_a   1.000
_cell.length_b   1.000
_cell.length_c   1.000
_cell.angle_alpha   90.00
_cell.angle_beta   90.00
_cell.angle_gamma   90.00
#
_symmetry.space_group_name_H-M   'P 1'
#
loop_
_entity.id
_entity.type
_entity.pdbx_description
1 polymer ?
#
loop_
_entity_poly.entity_id
_entity_poly.type
_entity_poly.pdbx_seq_one_letter_code
_entity_poly.pdbx_strand_id
1 'polypeptide(L)'
;MGVIQFSRGPEGEKLAYLEDGGGVDLGRCGFFWLGGLKSDMQGGKAEALAALARETRRPSLRFDYSGHGTSGGVFTDGKISAWLAQALHMFTAHAPGKRIVVGSSMGGWLAMLMLEALRRSQPKTADRVAGLILIAPAADMTADLMWDTFPPKARNAIRDKGVWMQPSSYGEPYPITAELIEDGAAHLILDKGLVASCPVRILQGEADADVPPAHALRVFESITAQDVSLTLIKGGDHRLSTPANLAAIRETVLRLAERADGIMV
;
A
#
# COMPACT_ATOMS: atom_id res chain seq x y z
N MET A 1 18.96 -1.93 -13.06
CA MET A 1 17.97 -2.60 -12.22
C MET A 1 18.65 -3.12 -10.97
N GLY A 2 18.05 -2.93 -9.79
CA GLY A 2 18.57 -3.52 -8.55
C GLY A 2 18.55 -5.05 -8.61
N VAL A 3 19.41 -5.69 -7.82
CA VAL A 3 19.38 -7.15 -7.66
C VAL A 3 18.32 -7.49 -6.62
N ILE A 4 17.46 -8.46 -6.92
CA ILE A 4 16.46 -8.95 -5.98
C ILE A 4 17.20 -9.56 -4.78
N GLN A 5 16.88 -9.04 -3.61
CA GLN A 5 17.37 -9.50 -2.32
C GLN A 5 16.26 -10.23 -1.58
N PHE A 6 16.60 -10.95 -0.53
CA PHE A 6 15.64 -11.70 0.27
C PHE A 6 15.86 -11.41 1.76
N SER A 7 14.75 -11.17 2.46
CA SER A 7 14.69 -11.08 3.92
C SER A 7 13.92 -12.27 4.48
N ARG A 8 14.25 -12.70 5.68
CA ARG A 8 13.42 -13.62 6.43
C ARG A 8 12.33 -12.83 7.15
N GLY A 9 11.08 -13.06 6.78
CA GLY A 9 9.93 -12.41 7.38
C GLY A 9 9.65 -12.84 8.82
N PRO A 10 8.66 -12.20 9.48
CA PRO A 10 8.36 -12.41 10.90
C PRO A 10 8.01 -13.86 11.26
N GLU A 11 7.35 -14.58 10.37
CA GLU A 11 6.97 -15.99 10.57
C GLU A 11 7.89 -16.95 9.79
N GLY A 12 9.03 -16.44 9.30
CA GLY A 12 10.06 -17.21 8.59
C GLY A 12 9.90 -17.25 7.08
N GLU A 13 8.96 -16.49 6.52
CA GLU A 13 8.72 -16.39 5.08
C GLU A 13 9.93 -15.82 4.36
N LYS A 14 10.12 -16.21 3.10
CA LYS A 14 11.12 -15.61 2.23
C LYS A 14 10.51 -14.40 1.52
N LEU A 15 10.84 -13.19 1.94
CA LEU A 15 10.36 -11.94 1.36
C LEU A 15 11.37 -11.38 0.37
N ALA A 16 10.97 -11.25 -0.89
CA ALA A 16 11.77 -10.63 -1.95
C ALA A 16 11.63 -9.11 -1.89
N TYR A 17 12.74 -8.40 -2.05
CA TYR A 17 12.72 -6.94 -2.08
C TYR A 17 13.79 -6.37 -3.02
N LEU A 18 13.58 -5.12 -3.40
CA LEU A 18 14.49 -4.31 -4.20
C LEU A 18 14.77 -2.99 -3.48
N GLU A 19 16.05 -2.65 -3.43
CA GLU A 19 16.49 -1.32 -3.06
C GLU A 19 16.88 -0.57 -4.33
N ASP A 20 16.29 0.60 -4.53
CA ASP A 20 16.61 1.49 -5.64
C ASP A 20 17.31 2.75 -5.14
N GLY A 21 18.05 3.40 -6.02
CA GLY A 21 18.74 4.65 -5.72
C GLY A 21 20.26 4.50 -5.54
N GLY A 22 20.94 3.71 -6.39
CA GLY A 22 22.41 3.57 -6.36
C GLY A 22 23.14 4.91 -6.26
N GLY A 23 24.09 5.04 -5.31
CA GLY A 23 24.75 6.31 -4.98
C GLY A 23 23.88 7.27 -4.18
N VAL A 24 22.96 6.73 -3.37
CA VAL A 24 21.97 7.47 -2.58
C VAL A 24 22.57 8.34 -1.51
N ASP A 25 21.96 9.50 -1.31
CA ASP A 25 22.10 10.30 -0.11
C ASP A 25 21.14 9.77 0.97
N LEU A 26 21.66 9.02 1.93
CA LEU A 26 20.90 8.46 3.03
C LEU A 26 20.33 9.53 3.99
N GLY A 27 20.81 10.78 3.91
CA GLY A 27 20.26 11.92 4.65
C GLY A 27 18.93 12.44 4.07
N ARG A 28 18.63 12.11 2.81
CA ARG A 28 17.39 12.53 2.15
C ARG A 28 16.22 11.60 2.47
N CYS A 29 15.03 12.19 2.50
CA CYS A 29 13.78 11.43 2.62
C CYS A 29 13.61 10.50 1.41
N GLY A 30 13.46 9.21 1.67
CA GLY A 30 13.30 8.19 0.64
C GLY A 30 11.86 7.71 0.49
N PHE A 31 11.67 6.57 -0.21
CA PHE A 31 10.36 6.01 -0.50
C PHE A 31 10.25 4.59 0.05
N PHE A 32 9.03 4.23 0.43
CA PHE A 32 8.67 2.88 0.84
C PHE A 32 7.36 2.47 0.16
N TRP A 33 7.39 1.42 -0.66
CA TRP A 33 6.26 0.98 -1.47
C TRP A 33 5.51 -0.19 -0.85
N LEU A 34 4.19 -0.07 -0.81
CA LEU A 34 3.25 -1.12 -0.40
C LEU A 34 2.30 -1.43 -1.57
N GLY A 35 2.41 -2.63 -2.13
CA GLY A 35 1.63 -3.10 -3.27
C GLY A 35 0.18 -3.44 -2.92
N GLY A 36 -0.68 -3.53 -3.94
CA GLY A 36 -2.06 -4.00 -3.83
C GLY A 36 -2.17 -5.52 -3.84
N LEU A 37 -3.37 -6.03 -3.61
CA LEU A 37 -3.68 -7.46 -3.67
C LEU A 37 -3.36 -8.01 -5.06
N LYS A 38 -2.67 -9.16 -5.12
CA LYS A 38 -2.17 -9.78 -6.37
C LYS A 38 -1.26 -8.90 -7.23
N SER A 39 -0.71 -7.85 -6.68
CA SER A 39 0.30 -7.02 -7.32
C SER A 39 1.70 -7.46 -6.90
N ASP A 40 2.71 -7.06 -7.66
CA ASP A 40 4.12 -7.29 -7.34
C ASP A 40 4.92 -5.98 -7.30
N MET A 41 6.14 -6.06 -6.80
CA MET A 41 7.06 -4.93 -6.65
C MET A 41 7.62 -4.40 -7.98
N GLN A 42 7.31 -5.04 -9.11
CA GLN A 42 7.71 -4.66 -10.46
C GLN A 42 6.56 -4.06 -11.28
N GLY A 43 5.38 -3.92 -10.68
CA GLY A 43 4.23 -3.25 -11.30
C GLY A 43 4.51 -1.78 -11.66
N GLY A 44 3.77 -1.24 -12.64
CA GLY A 44 4.06 0.07 -13.25
C GLY A 44 4.20 1.24 -12.25
N LYS A 45 3.38 1.30 -11.19
CA LYS A 45 3.50 2.33 -10.14
C LYS A 45 4.78 2.15 -9.31
N ALA A 46 5.12 0.90 -8.94
CA ALA A 46 6.33 0.58 -8.21
C ALA A 46 7.58 0.93 -9.01
N GLU A 47 7.60 0.60 -10.32
CA GLU A 47 8.70 0.97 -11.23
C GLU A 47 8.80 2.48 -11.44
N ALA A 48 7.68 3.20 -11.54
CA ALA A 48 7.68 4.66 -11.64
C ALA A 48 8.28 5.32 -10.40
N LEU A 49 7.99 4.77 -9.20
CA LEU A 49 8.57 5.24 -7.95
C LEU A 49 10.07 4.92 -7.87
N ALA A 50 10.48 3.72 -8.29
CA ALA A 50 11.88 3.32 -8.36
C ALA A 50 12.68 4.19 -9.34
N ALA A 51 12.10 4.55 -10.50
CA ALA A 51 12.71 5.49 -11.43
C ALA A 51 12.90 6.87 -10.80
N LEU A 52 11.88 7.39 -10.11
CA LEU A 52 11.96 8.65 -9.38
C LEU A 52 13.07 8.62 -8.31
N ALA A 53 13.20 7.50 -7.59
CA ALA A 53 14.25 7.32 -6.58
C ALA A 53 15.64 7.42 -7.20
N ARG A 54 15.86 6.77 -8.33
CA ARG A 54 17.14 6.83 -9.07
C ARG A 54 17.44 8.24 -9.59
N GLU A 55 16.47 8.88 -10.22
CA GLU A 55 16.61 10.25 -10.78
C GLU A 55 16.94 11.28 -9.70
N THR A 56 16.33 11.13 -8.53
CA THR A 56 16.50 12.08 -7.41
C THR A 56 17.54 11.65 -6.38
N ARG A 57 18.21 10.51 -6.60
CA ARG A 57 19.20 9.90 -5.68
C ARG A 57 18.66 9.71 -4.26
N ARG A 58 17.39 9.28 -4.15
CA ARG A 58 16.72 9.00 -2.88
C ARG A 58 16.70 7.50 -2.62
N PRO A 59 16.87 7.05 -1.37
CA PRO A 59 16.71 5.64 -1.05
C PRO A 59 15.25 5.22 -1.25
N SER A 60 15.03 4.07 -1.87
CA SER A 60 13.69 3.49 -2.05
C SER A 60 13.72 2.00 -1.80
N LEU A 61 12.67 1.51 -1.15
CA LEU A 61 12.46 0.09 -0.93
C LEU A 61 11.06 -0.30 -1.39
N ARG A 62 11.00 -1.39 -2.16
CA ARG A 62 9.79 -2.07 -2.58
C ARG A 62 9.95 -3.57 -2.38
N PHE A 63 8.91 -4.26 -1.97
CA PHE A 63 8.95 -5.68 -1.67
C PHE A 63 7.65 -6.38 -2.07
N ASP A 64 7.72 -7.68 -2.20
CA ASP A 64 6.57 -8.56 -2.37
C ASP A 64 6.16 -9.17 -1.03
N TYR A 65 4.87 -9.13 -0.72
CA TYR A 65 4.34 -9.89 0.41
C TYR A 65 4.44 -11.40 0.16
N SER A 66 4.34 -12.21 1.21
CA SER A 66 4.20 -13.66 1.03
C SER A 66 3.03 -13.99 0.10
N GLY A 67 3.22 -14.97 -0.78
CA GLY A 67 2.25 -15.35 -1.80
C GLY A 67 2.10 -14.35 -2.96
N HIS A 68 2.95 -13.31 -3.05
CA HIS A 68 2.99 -12.34 -4.15
C HIS A 68 4.34 -12.37 -4.85
N GLY A 69 4.33 -12.03 -6.14
CA GLY A 69 5.53 -11.80 -6.95
C GLY A 69 6.60 -12.87 -6.79
N THR A 70 7.78 -12.46 -6.35
CA THR A 70 8.97 -13.31 -6.17
C THR A 70 9.14 -13.82 -4.73
N SER A 71 8.31 -13.37 -3.79
CA SER A 71 8.32 -13.86 -2.42
C SER A 71 7.82 -15.30 -2.32
N GLY A 72 8.23 -15.99 -1.27
CA GLY A 72 7.74 -17.33 -0.94
C GLY A 72 6.32 -17.32 -0.40
N GLY A 73 5.80 -18.53 -0.12
CA GLY A 73 4.44 -18.70 0.39
C GLY A 73 3.41 -18.93 -0.73
N VAL A 74 2.18 -19.19 -0.32
CA VAL A 74 1.05 -19.43 -1.22
C VAL A 74 0.04 -18.31 -1.03
N PHE A 75 -0.49 -17.78 -2.13
CA PHE A 75 -1.41 -16.64 -2.09
C PHE A 75 -2.67 -16.91 -1.24
N THR A 76 -3.16 -18.14 -1.26
CA THR A 76 -4.35 -18.55 -0.48
C THR A 76 -4.16 -18.56 1.03
N ASP A 77 -2.91 -18.55 1.51
CA ASP A 77 -2.59 -18.48 2.93
C ASP A 77 -2.47 -17.02 3.41
N GLY A 78 -2.66 -16.08 2.49
CA GLY A 78 -2.51 -14.66 2.72
C GLY A 78 -3.57 -14.07 3.63
N LYS A 79 -3.14 -13.21 4.56
CA LYS A 79 -3.96 -12.52 5.56
C LYS A 79 -3.51 -11.07 5.71
N ILE A 80 -4.41 -10.19 6.11
CA ILE A 80 -4.07 -8.79 6.41
C ILE A 80 -3.07 -8.73 7.58
N SER A 81 -3.26 -9.55 8.63
CA SER A 81 -2.32 -9.66 9.76
C SER A 81 -0.90 -9.98 9.32
N ALA A 82 -0.74 -11.01 8.48
CA ALA A 82 0.58 -11.44 8.00
C ALA A 82 1.24 -10.37 7.11
N TRP A 83 0.51 -9.81 6.15
CA TRP A 83 1.03 -8.77 5.26
C TRP A 83 1.35 -7.47 6.01
N LEU A 84 0.57 -7.12 7.03
CA LEU A 84 0.87 -5.99 7.93
C LEU A 84 2.17 -6.25 8.72
N ALA A 85 2.33 -7.44 9.30
CA ALA A 85 3.55 -7.81 10.03
C ALA A 85 4.79 -7.77 9.12
N GLN A 86 4.66 -8.22 7.86
CA GLN A 86 5.71 -8.15 6.85
C GLN A 86 6.03 -6.70 6.46
N ALA A 87 5.01 -5.84 6.27
CA ALA A 87 5.22 -4.42 6.01
C ALA A 87 5.97 -3.72 7.14
N LEU A 88 5.59 -3.99 8.39
CA LEU A 88 6.26 -3.50 9.60
C LEU A 88 7.72 -3.98 9.66
N HIS A 89 7.96 -5.27 9.41
CA HIS A 89 9.30 -5.85 9.38
C HIS A 89 10.18 -5.18 8.31
N MET A 90 9.70 -5.09 7.08
CA MET A 90 10.46 -4.49 5.98
C MET A 90 10.74 -3.01 6.22
N PHE A 91 9.77 -2.26 6.77
CA PHE A 91 9.96 -0.86 7.11
C PHE A 91 10.99 -0.68 8.23
N THR A 92 10.91 -1.48 9.28
CA THR A 92 11.79 -1.33 10.46
C THR A 92 13.22 -1.78 10.19
N ALA A 93 13.39 -2.91 9.51
CA ALA A 93 14.68 -3.55 9.29
C ALA A 93 15.43 -3.02 8.06
N HIS A 94 14.71 -2.68 6.98
CA HIS A 94 15.33 -2.41 5.67
C HIS A 94 15.11 -0.98 5.14
N ALA A 95 14.29 -0.14 5.79
CA ALA A 95 14.04 1.22 5.33
C ALA A 95 14.50 2.28 6.35
N PRO A 96 15.81 2.42 6.66
CA PRO A 96 16.31 3.39 7.61
C PRO A 96 16.06 4.84 7.15
N GLY A 97 16.00 5.78 8.12
CA GLY A 97 15.76 7.20 7.86
C GLY A 97 14.31 7.54 7.53
N LYS A 98 14.07 8.79 7.14
CA LYS A 98 12.72 9.27 6.77
C LYS A 98 12.23 8.66 5.47
N ARG A 99 10.94 8.32 5.40
CA ARG A 99 10.30 7.75 4.21
C ARG A 99 8.93 8.39 3.93
N ILE A 100 8.67 8.64 2.66
CA ILE A 100 7.30 8.74 2.18
C ILE A 100 6.80 7.31 1.95
N VAL A 101 5.78 6.92 2.68
CA VAL A 101 5.13 5.61 2.52
C VAL A 101 4.06 5.74 1.43
N VAL A 102 4.17 4.94 0.39
CA VAL A 102 3.27 4.96 -0.76
C VAL A 102 2.55 3.63 -0.84
N GLY A 103 1.26 3.62 -0.57
CA GLY A 103 0.43 2.42 -0.61
C GLY A 103 -0.63 2.50 -1.71
N SER A 104 -0.77 1.43 -2.50
CA SER A 104 -1.78 1.35 -3.57
C SER A 104 -2.81 0.27 -3.26
N SER A 105 -4.11 0.61 -3.37
CA SER A 105 -5.21 -0.33 -3.12
C SER A 105 -5.12 -0.94 -1.71
N MET A 106 -5.03 -2.27 -1.58
CA MET A 106 -4.73 -2.96 -0.31
C MET A 106 -3.50 -2.36 0.40
N GLY A 107 -2.45 -2.02 -0.37
CA GLY A 107 -1.25 -1.38 0.19
C GLY A 107 -1.53 -0.02 0.84
N GLY A 108 -2.57 0.69 0.40
CA GLY A 108 -3.07 1.89 1.06
C GLY A 108 -3.64 1.58 2.45
N TRP A 109 -4.45 0.53 2.57
CA TRP A 109 -4.93 0.05 3.86
C TRP A 109 -3.80 -0.39 4.78
N LEU A 110 -2.88 -1.22 4.27
CA LEU A 110 -1.70 -1.65 5.04
C LEU A 110 -0.82 -0.48 5.48
N ALA A 111 -0.71 0.58 4.68
CA ALA A 111 0.02 1.79 5.05
C ALA A 111 -0.62 2.53 6.24
N MET A 112 -1.96 2.61 6.25
CA MET A 112 -2.72 3.19 7.38
C MET A 112 -2.53 2.34 8.65
N LEU A 113 -2.71 1.03 8.55
CA LEU A 113 -2.53 0.08 9.66
C LEU A 113 -1.09 0.08 10.19
N MET A 114 -0.10 0.13 9.29
CA MET A 114 1.32 0.20 9.66
C MET A 114 1.63 1.46 10.46
N LEU A 115 1.15 2.63 10.00
CA LEU A 115 1.36 3.88 10.73
C LEU A 115 0.71 3.83 12.12
N GLU A 116 -0.53 3.34 12.22
CA GLU A 116 -1.22 3.19 13.51
C GLU A 116 -0.48 2.22 14.46
N ALA A 117 -0.03 1.07 13.96
CA ALA A 117 0.73 0.11 14.74
C ALA A 117 2.08 0.68 15.23
N LEU A 118 2.81 1.39 14.36
CA LEU A 118 4.06 2.05 14.73
C LEU A 118 3.85 3.13 15.79
N ARG A 119 2.81 3.95 15.66
CA ARG A 119 2.50 4.99 16.65
C ARG A 119 2.22 4.41 18.02
N ARG A 120 1.56 3.26 18.10
CA ARG A 120 1.25 2.59 19.38
C ARG A 120 2.45 1.90 19.99
N SER A 121 3.25 1.19 19.20
CA SER A 121 4.30 0.31 19.73
C SER A 121 5.71 0.85 19.57
N GLN A 122 5.97 1.70 18.57
CA GLN A 122 7.29 2.20 18.20
C GLN A 122 7.25 3.69 17.76
N PRO A 123 6.91 4.64 18.66
CA PRO A 123 6.72 6.05 18.28
C PRO A 123 7.92 6.66 17.53
N LYS A 124 9.15 6.37 17.97
CA LYS A 124 10.37 6.83 17.29
C LYS A 124 10.51 6.30 15.86
N THR A 125 10.01 5.10 15.59
CA THR A 125 9.96 4.54 14.24
C THR A 125 8.84 5.17 13.43
N ALA A 126 7.70 5.47 14.06
CA ALA A 126 6.60 6.20 13.42
C ALA A 126 7.02 7.59 12.93
N ASP A 127 7.90 8.31 13.65
CA ASP A 127 8.45 9.61 13.25
C ASP A 127 9.28 9.56 11.94
N ARG A 128 9.66 8.37 11.52
CA ARG A 128 10.31 8.16 10.21
C ARG A 128 9.34 8.19 9.04
N VAL A 129 8.03 8.04 9.28
CA VAL A 129 7.00 8.20 8.25
C VAL A 129 6.79 9.71 8.05
N ALA A 130 7.50 10.27 7.08
CA ALA A 130 7.51 11.71 6.79
C ALA A 130 6.31 12.17 5.94
N GLY A 131 5.59 11.23 5.36
CA GLY A 131 4.35 11.45 4.61
C GLY A 131 3.73 10.14 4.18
N LEU A 132 2.41 10.16 3.98
CA LEU A 132 1.62 9.03 3.55
C LEU A 132 0.94 9.35 2.22
N ILE A 133 1.13 8.50 1.21
CA ILE A 133 0.45 8.60 -0.08
C ILE A 133 -0.37 7.36 -0.29
N LEU A 134 -1.67 7.55 -0.46
CA LEU A 134 -2.67 6.51 -0.63
C LEU A 134 -3.24 6.60 -2.05
N ILE A 135 -2.95 5.60 -2.88
CA ILE A 135 -3.39 5.55 -4.28
C ILE A 135 -4.55 4.56 -4.36
N ALA A 136 -5.75 5.07 -4.70
CA ALA A 136 -6.97 4.27 -4.75
C ALA A 136 -7.12 3.35 -3.51
N PRO A 137 -7.07 3.92 -2.27
CA PRO A 137 -6.92 3.14 -1.05
C PRO A 137 -8.14 2.26 -0.77
N ALA A 138 -7.93 0.95 -0.69
CA ALA A 138 -8.95 -0.04 -0.37
C ALA A 138 -8.96 -0.36 1.13
N ALA A 139 -9.11 0.67 1.99
CA ALA A 139 -9.21 0.44 3.43
C ALA A 139 -10.46 -0.38 3.75
N ASP A 140 -10.36 -1.28 4.74
CA ASP A 140 -11.44 -2.19 5.14
C ASP A 140 -11.99 -3.05 3.98
N MET A 141 -11.17 -3.32 2.94
CA MET A 141 -11.61 -3.93 1.68
C MET A 141 -12.31 -5.28 1.88
N THR A 142 -11.92 -6.05 2.87
CA THR A 142 -12.48 -7.39 3.11
C THR A 142 -13.94 -7.32 3.55
N ALA A 143 -14.33 -6.28 4.27
CA ALA A 143 -15.71 -5.99 4.64
C ALA A 143 -16.42 -5.20 3.54
N ASP A 144 -16.02 -3.95 3.34
CA ASP A 144 -16.75 -2.96 2.55
C ASP A 144 -16.77 -3.22 1.04
N LEU A 145 -15.62 -3.67 0.50
CA LEU A 145 -15.46 -3.82 -0.96
C LEU A 145 -15.58 -5.27 -1.43
N MET A 146 -15.52 -6.24 -0.51
CA MET A 146 -15.67 -7.66 -0.81
C MET A 146 -16.94 -8.21 -0.17
N TRP A 147 -16.96 -8.47 1.14
CA TRP A 147 -18.07 -9.18 1.77
C TRP A 147 -19.42 -8.52 1.55
N ASP A 148 -19.52 -7.21 1.72
CA ASP A 148 -20.80 -6.48 1.61
C ASP A 148 -21.27 -6.36 0.15
N THR A 149 -20.35 -6.36 -0.81
CA THR A 149 -20.68 -6.25 -2.24
C THR A 149 -20.82 -7.60 -2.93
N PHE A 150 -20.31 -8.69 -2.33
CA PHE A 150 -20.35 -10.01 -2.95
C PHE A 150 -21.77 -10.51 -3.16
N PRO A 151 -22.06 -11.09 -4.35
CA PRO A 151 -23.34 -11.74 -4.60
C PRO A 151 -23.52 -12.95 -3.66
N PRO A 152 -24.77 -13.37 -3.39
CA PRO A 152 -25.04 -14.52 -2.51
C PRO A 152 -24.24 -15.78 -2.89
N LYS A 153 -24.03 -16.03 -4.17
CA LYS A 153 -23.24 -17.16 -4.68
C LYS A 153 -21.79 -17.13 -4.16
N ALA A 154 -21.15 -15.95 -4.16
CA ALA A 154 -19.78 -15.79 -3.68
C ALA A 154 -19.70 -16.02 -2.17
N ARG A 155 -20.59 -15.38 -1.40
CA ARG A 155 -20.66 -15.54 0.06
C ARG A 155 -20.92 -16.98 0.48
N ASN A 156 -21.81 -17.69 -0.22
CA ASN A 156 -22.07 -19.11 0.02
C ASN A 156 -20.84 -19.97 -0.31
N ALA A 157 -20.16 -19.70 -1.44
CA ALA A 157 -18.94 -20.43 -1.78
C ALA A 157 -17.83 -20.26 -0.72
N ILE A 158 -17.66 -19.05 -0.19
CA ILE A 158 -16.72 -18.79 0.90
C ILE A 158 -17.12 -19.54 2.17
N ARG A 159 -18.40 -19.51 2.56
CA ARG A 159 -18.89 -20.21 3.76
C ARG A 159 -18.78 -21.73 3.66
N ASP A 160 -19.19 -22.29 2.50
CA ASP A 160 -19.36 -23.73 2.34
C ASP A 160 -18.06 -24.43 1.91
N LYS A 161 -17.20 -23.72 1.15
CA LYS A 161 -15.97 -24.28 0.55
C LYS A 161 -14.69 -23.58 0.99
N GLY A 162 -14.80 -22.54 1.81
CA GLY A 162 -13.66 -21.75 2.28
C GLY A 162 -13.08 -20.80 1.24
N VAL A 163 -13.55 -20.80 -0.03
CA VAL A 163 -12.95 -20.00 -1.09
C VAL A 163 -13.95 -19.65 -2.20
N TRP A 164 -13.79 -18.46 -2.76
CA TRP A 164 -14.46 -17.98 -3.97
C TRP A 164 -13.41 -17.54 -5.00
N MET A 165 -13.60 -17.96 -6.26
CA MET A 165 -12.77 -17.48 -7.38
C MET A 165 -13.37 -16.16 -7.89
N GLN A 166 -12.77 -15.05 -7.45
CA GLN A 166 -13.19 -13.70 -7.84
C GLN A 166 -12.82 -13.44 -9.30
N PRO A 167 -13.79 -13.11 -10.16
CA PRO A 167 -13.51 -12.64 -11.50
C PRO A 167 -12.63 -11.37 -11.48
N SER A 168 -11.74 -11.25 -12.44
CA SER A 168 -10.84 -10.10 -12.56
C SER A 168 -10.99 -9.45 -13.93
N SER A 169 -11.07 -8.12 -13.95
CA SER A 169 -10.99 -7.34 -15.19
C SER A 169 -9.58 -7.25 -15.77
N TYR A 170 -8.57 -7.73 -15.01
CA TYR A 170 -7.15 -7.55 -15.32
C TYR A 170 -6.39 -8.86 -15.54
N GLY A 171 -7.08 -9.99 -15.59
CA GLY A 171 -6.44 -11.30 -15.80
C GLY A 171 -7.31 -12.46 -15.34
N GLU A 172 -6.68 -13.57 -15.01
CA GLU A 172 -7.36 -14.76 -14.53
C GLU A 172 -8.08 -14.50 -13.18
N PRO A 173 -9.20 -15.23 -12.93
CA PRO A 173 -9.84 -15.21 -11.62
C PRO A 173 -8.86 -15.59 -10.51
N TYR A 174 -9.05 -15.03 -9.33
CA TYR A 174 -8.16 -15.27 -8.19
C TYR A 174 -8.96 -15.66 -6.93
N PRO A 175 -8.36 -16.48 -6.06
CA PRO A 175 -9.06 -16.96 -4.87
C PRO A 175 -9.18 -15.87 -3.80
N ILE A 176 -10.39 -15.71 -3.26
CA ILE A 176 -10.67 -15.00 -2.01
C ILE A 176 -11.08 -16.04 -0.99
N THR A 177 -10.31 -16.17 0.08
CA THR A 177 -10.51 -17.19 1.10
C THR A 177 -11.36 -16.67 2.26
N ALA A 178 -12.03 -17.58 2.97
CA ALA A 178 -12.73 -17.27 4.22
C ALA A 178 -11.76 -16.66 5.24
N GLU A 179 -10.56 -17.20 5.33
CA GLU A 179 -9.53 -16.75 6.27
C GLU A 179 -9.09 -15.30 6.01
N LEU A 180 -8.95 -14.89 4.73
CA LEU A 180 -8.67 -13.48 4.39
C LEU A 180 -9.80 -12.55 4.85
N ILE A 181 -11.07 -12.95 4.64
CA ILE A 181 -12.24 -12.16 5.04
C ILE A 181 -12.33 -12.05 6.57
N GLU A 182 -12.18 -13.17 7.27
CA GLU A 182 -12.26 -13.23 8.74
C GLU A 182 -11.13 -12.46 9.40
N ASP A 183 -9.88 -12.67 8.95
CA ASP A 183 -8.72 -11.96 9.47
C ASP A 183 -8.84 -10.44 9.24
N GLY A 184 -9.29 -10.04 8.06
CA GLY A 184 -9.47 -8.61 7.74
C GLY A 184 -10.46 -7.90 8.66
N ALA A 185 -11.46 -8.60 9.20
CA ALA A 185 -12.42 -8.01 10.14
C ALA A 185 -11.77 -7.52 11.45
N ALA A 186 -10.62 -8.07 11.84
CA ALA A 186 -9.85 -7.61 12.99
C ALA A 186 -9.09 -6.28 12.72
N HIS A 187 -8.95 -5.89 11.46
CA HIS A 187 -8.15 -4.76 11.00
C HIS A 187 -8.95 -3.56 10.49
N LEU A 188 -10.28 -3.53 10.71
CA LEU A 188 -11.11 -2.40 10.29
C LEU A 188 -10.63 -1.11 10.95
N ILE A 189 -10.43 -0.07 10.12
CA ILE A 189 -9.84 1.20 10.56
C ILE A 189 -10.71 2.42 10.25
N LEU A 190 -11.64 2.34 9.28
CA LEU A 190 -12.41 3.51 8.85
C LEU A 190 -13.26 4.09 9.97
N ASP A 191 -13.94 3.26 10.74
CA ASP A 191 -14.78 3.72 11.86
C ASP A 191 -13.96 4.17 13.08
N LYS A 192 -12.77 3.60 13.28
CA LYS A 192 -11.85 4.00 14.37
C LYS A 192 -11.09 5.28 14.04
N GLY A 193 -10.88 5.53 12.75
CA GLY A 193 -10.08 6.60 12.22
C GLY A 193 -8.56 6.36 12.35
N LEU A 194 -7.81 7.09 11.54
CA LEU A 194 -6.35 7.16 11.61
C LEU A 194 -5.93 8.55 12.10
N VAL A 195 -5.15 8.62 13.16
CA VAL A 195 -4.45 9.85 13.53
C VAL A 195 -3.07 9.85 12.90
N ALA A 196 -2.80 10.77 11.98
CA ALA A 196 -1.50 10.89 11.33
C ALA A 196 -0.79 12.20 11.74
N SER A 197 0.48 12.06 12.15
CA SER A 197 1.36 13.19 12.47
C SER A 197 2.13 13.73 11.25
N CYS A 198 1.97 13.09 10.11
CA CYS A 198 2.58 13.46 8.84
C CYS A 198 1.53 13.92 7.82
N PRO A 199 1.93 14.64 6.75
CA PRO A 199 1.04 14.94 5.63
C PRO A 199 0.51 13.68 4.96
N VAL A 200 -0.79 13.69 4.56
CA VAL A 200 -1.44 12.60 3.83
C VAL A 200 -1.96 13.10 2.49
N ARG A 201 -1.70 12.36 1.43
CA ARG A 201 -2.22 12.62 0.08
C ARG A 201 -2.94 11.39 -0.44
N ILE A 202 -4.20 11.56 -0.83
CA ILE A 202 -5.02 10.52 -1.44
C ILE A 202 -5.17 10.85 -2.91
N LEU A 203 -4.86 9.91 -3.78
CA LEU A 203 -5.02 10.00 -5.23
C LEU A 203 -6.04 8.96 -5.67
N GLN A 204 -7.17 9.41 -6.22
CA GLN A 204 -8.30 8.54 -6.56
C GLN A 204 -8.72 8.73 -8.01
N GLY A 205 -8.95 7.64 -8.73
CA GLY A 205 -9.56 7.68 -10.06
C GLY A 205 -11.07 7.93 -9.98
N GLU A 206 -11.58 8.87 -10.80
CA GLU A 206 -13.02 9.12 -10.84
C GLU A 206 -13.83 7.93 -11.42
N ALA A 207 -13.23 7.20 -12.36
CA ALA A 207 -13.83 6.05 -13.02
C ALA A 207 -13.38 4.70 -12.40
N ASP A 208 -12.89 4.74 -11.17
CA ASP A 208 -12.47 3.54 -10.43
C ASP A 208 -13.70 2.71 -10.03
N ALA A 209 -13.82 1.52 -10.62
CA ALA A 209 -14.92 0.58 -10.37
C ALA A 209 -14.60 -0.42 -9.23
N ASP A 210 -13.33 -0.62 -8.88
CA ASP A 210 -12.90 -1.55 -7.84
C ASP A 210 -12.93 -0.87 -6.45
N VAL A 211 -12.49 0.39 -6.39
CA VAL A 211 -12.59 1.25 -5.20
C VAL A 211 -13.30 2.54 -5.60
N PRO A 212 -14.62 2.62 -5.40
CA PRO A 212 -15.39 3.79 -5.80
C PRO A 212 -14.90 5.08 -5.15
N PRO A 213 -14.99 6.26 -5.82
CA PRO A 213 -14.59 7.55 -5.24
C PRO A 213 -15.24 7.86 -3.89
N ALA A 214 -16.47 7.39 -3.66
CA ALA A 214 -17.15 7.51 -2.36
C ALA A 214 -16.40 6.79 -1.24
N HIS A 215 -15.75 5.65 -1.53
CA HIS A 215 -14.92 4.94 -0.57
C HIS A 215 -13.64 5.74 -0.24
N ALA A 216 -13.00 6.31 -1.24
CA ALA A 216 -11.83 7.19 -1.01
C ALA A 216 -12.19 8.45 -0.19
N LEU A 217 -13.41 8.96 -0.33
CA LEU A 217 -13.92 10.06 0.51
C LEU A 217 -14.08 9.59 1.96
N ARG A 218 -14.63 8.40 2.21
CA ARG A 218 -14.68 7.82 3.58
C ARG A 218 -13.29 7.65 4.17
N VAL A 219 -12.32 7.21 3.38
CA VAL A 219 -10.91 7.14 3.83
C VAL A 219 -10.41 8.54 4.21
N PHE A 220 -10.66 9.56 3.38
CA PHE A 220 -10.28 10.94 3.67
C PHE A 220 -10.90 11.44 4.99
N GLU A 221 -12.20 11.21 5.18
CA GLU A 221 -12.95 11.63 6.38
C GLU A 221 -12.49 10.90 7.64
N SER A 222 -12.00 9.66 7.53
CA SER A 222 -11.49 8.87 8.65
C SER A 222 -10.11 9.30 9.14
N ILE A 223 -9.40 10.18 8.40
CA ILE A 223 -8.04 10.59 8.74
C ILE A 223 -8.04 11.92 9.49
N THR A 224 -7.53 11.90 10.72
CA THR A 224 -7.24 13.10 11.51
C THR A 224 -5.77 13.48 11.34
N ALA A 225 -5.50 14.53 10.59
CA ALA A 225 -4.17 15.11 10.42
C ALA A 225 -4.30 16.62 10.10
N GLN A 226 -3.21 17.38 10.33
CA GLN A 226 -3.21 18.83 10.01
C GLN A 226 -3.18 19.11 8.50
N ASP A 227 -2.62 18.18 7.72
CA ASP A 227 -2.39 18.32 6.28
C ASP A 227 -2.82 17.06 5.54
N VAL A 228 -4.09 17.04 5.14
CA VAL A 228 -4.71 15.94 4.35
C VAL A 228 -5.33 16.53 3.10
N SER A 229 -5.12 15.87 1.97
CA SER A 229 -5.86 16.19 0.74
C SER A 229 -6.24 14.95 -0.05
N LEU A 230 -7.39 15.03 -0.72
CA LEU A 230 -7.89 14.06 -1.70
C LEU A 230 -7.90 14.71 -3.07
N THR A 231 -7.22 14.09 -4.03
CA THR A 231 -7.22 14.47 -5.44
C THR A 231 -8.00 13.46 -6.24
N LEU A 232 -9.09 13.91 -6.86
CA LEU A 232 -9.88 13.09 -7.78
C LEU A 232 -9.36 13.30 -9.20
N ILE A 233 -8.90 12.22 -9.85
CA ILE A 233 -8.35 12.26 -11.21
C ILE A 233 -9.46 11.91 -12.21
N LYS A 234 -9.84 12.88 -13.03
CA LYS A 234 -10.91 12.74 -14.02
C LYS A 234 -10.62 11.62 -15.02
N GLY A 235 -11.57 10.70 -15.15
CA GLY A 235 -11.45 9.53 -16.02
C GLY A 235 -10.39 8.50 -15.61
N GLY A 236 -9.76 8.69 -14.45
CA GLY A 236 -8.81 7.70 -13.90
C GLY A 236 -9.50 6.42 -13.48
N ASP A 237 -8.92 5.28 -13.84
CA ASP A 237 -9.33 3.94 -13.39
C ASP A 237 -8.64 3.55 -12.07
N HIS A 238 -8.92 2.33 -11.56
CA HIS A 238 -8.28 1.80 -10.35
C HIS A 238 -6.75 1.72 -10.45
N ARG A 239 -6.24 1.45 -11.63
CA ARG A 239 -4.80 1.26 -11.83
C ARG A 239 -4.02 2.57 -11.77
N LEU A 240 -4.61 3.69 -12.22
CA LEU A 240 -3.92 4.99 -12.34
C LEU A 240 -2.53 4.84 -12.98
N SER A 241 -2.45 4.07 -14.08
CA SER A 241 -1.18 3.65 -14.69
C SER A 241 -0.92 4.31 -16.04
N THR A 242 -1.75 5.26 -16.48
CA THR A 242 -1.42 6.06 -17.69
C THR A 242 -0.18 6.92 -17.42
N PRO A 243 0.57 7.32 -18.46
CA PRO A 243 1.73 8.20 -18.28
C PRO A 243 1.41 9.48 -17.48
N ALA A 244 0.24 10.09 -17.72
CA ALA A 244 -0.20 11.28 -17.00
C ALA A 244 -0.47 10.98 -15.52
N ASN A 245 -1.11 9.84 -15.20
CA ASN A 245 -1.38 9.44 -13.83
C ASN A 245 -0.09 9.12 -13.07
N LEU A 246 0.85 8.42 -13.71
CA LEU A 246 2.16 8.13 -13.11
C LEU A 246 2.96 9.42 -12.87
N ALA A 247 2.88 10.40 -13.77
CA ALA A 247 3.51 11.71 -13.58
C ALA A 247 2.92 12.44 -12.36
N ALA A 248 1.60 12.47 -12.20
CA ALA A 248 0.93 13.09 -11.07
C ALA A 248 1.28 12.40 -9.73
N ILE A 249 1.36 11.07 -9.72
CA ILE A 249 1.81 10.29 -8.56
C ILE A 249 3.25 10.68 -8.20
N ARG A 250 4.17 10.65 -9.16
CA ARG A 250 5.60 10.98 -8.96
C ARG A 250 5.78 12.40 -8.42
N GLU A 251 5.06 13.38 -8.99
CA GLU A 251 5.09 14.77 -8.54
C GLU A 251 4.63 14.89 -7.09
N THR A 252 3.52 14.24 -6.74
CA THR A 252 2.99 14.25 -5.36
C THR A 252 3.99 13.65 -4.37
N VAL A 253 4.62 12.52 -4.72
CA VAL A 253 5.64 11.87 -3.90
C VAL A 253 6.86 12.77 -3.72
N LEU A 254 7.36 13.36 -4.80
CA LEU A 254 8.55 14.20 -4.77
C LEU A 254 8.33 15.46 -3.91
N ARG A 255 7.21 16.15 -4.08
CA ARG A 255 6.88 17.34 -3.27
C ARG A 255 6.87 17.03 -1.76
N LEU A 256 6.27 15.90 -1.34
CA LEU A 256 6.30 15.54 0.08
C LEU A 256 7.71 15.20 0.57
N ALA A 257 8.51 14.54 -0.25
CA ALA A 257 9.88 14.20 0.11
C ALA A 257 10.78 15.44 0.22
N GLU A 258 10.65 16.39 -0.68
CA GLU A 258 11.37 17.68 -0.65
C GLU A 258 10.99 18.49 0.58
N ARG A 259 9.70 18.55 0.90
CA ARG A 259 9.23 19.18 2.14
C ARG A 259 9.80 18.52 3.40
N ALA A 260 9.90 17.18 3.42
CA ALA A 260 10.48 16.42 4.53
C ALA A 260 11.99 16.67 4.70
N ASP A 261 12.67 17.05 3.62
CA ASP A 261 14.08 17.49 3.63
C ASP A 261 14.25 18.96 4.01
N GLY A 262 13.17 19.71 4.20
CA GLY A 262 13.23 21.15 4.48
C GLY A 262 13.45 22.02 3.23
N ILE A 263 13.30 21.47 2.04
CA ILE A 263 13.33 22.20 0.78
C ILE A 263 11.98 22.90 0.61
N MET A 264 11.99 24.22 0.54
CA MET A 264 10.77 24.99 0.23
C MET A 264 10.39 24.75 -1.24
N VAL A 265 9.19 24.22 -1.46
CA VAL A 265 8.60 23.96 -2.78
C VAL A 265 7.48 24.97 -3.06
#